data_e1f0cb01d64918d2915102fe01b26630
#
_entry.id   e1f0cb01d64918d2915102fe01b26630
#
_cell.length_a   1.000
_cell.length_b   1.000
_cell.length_c   1.000
_cell.angle_alpha   90.00
_cell.angle_beta   90.00
_cell.angle_gamma   90.00
#
_symmetry.space_group_name_H-M   'P 1'
#
loop_
_entity.id
_entity.type
_entity.pdbx_description
1 polymer ?
#
loop_
_entity_poly.entity_id
_entity_poly.type
_entity_poly.pdbx_seq_one_letter_code
_entity_poly.pdbx_strand_id
1 'polypeptide(L)'
;MSEKEIWEKVLEIAQEKLSAVSYSTFLKDTELYTIKDGEAIVLSSIPFNANWLNQQYAEIIQAILFDVVGYEVKPHFITTEELANYSNNETATPKETTKPSTETTEDNHVLGREQFNAHNTFDTFVIGPGNRFPHAASLAVAEAPAKAYNPLFIYGGVGLGKTHLMHAIGHHVLDNNPDAKVIYTSSEKFTNEFIKSIRDNEGEAFRERYRNIDVLLIDDIQFIQNKVQTQEEFFYTFNELHQNNKQIVISSDRPPKEIAQLEDRLRSRFEWGLIVDITPPDYETRMAILQKKIEEEKLDIPPEALNYIANQIQSNIRELEGALTRLLAYSQLLGKPITTELTAEALKDIIQAPKSKKITIQDIQKIVGQYYNVKIEDFSAKKRTKSIAYPRQIAMYLSRELTDFSLPKIGEEFGGRDHTTVIHAHEKISKDLKEDPIFKQEVENLEKEIRNV
;
A
#
# COMPACT_ATOMS: atom_id res chain seq x y z
N MET A 1 -2.56 45.17 2.79
CA MET A 1 -1.32 44.38 3.02
C MET A 1 -0.87 43.84 1.70
N SER A 2 0.42 43.83 1.41
CA SER A 2 0.96 43.16 0.23
C SER A 2 0.91 41.66 0.43
N GLU A 3 0.93 40.85 -0.65
CA GLU A 3 0.97 39.40 -0.60
C GLU A 3 2.11 38.89 0.31
N LYS A 4 3.25 39.56 0.22
CA LYS A 4 4.42 39.28 1.04
C LYS A 4 4.16 39.51 2.54
N GLU A 5 3.54 40.62 2.92
CA GLU A 5 3.19 40.91 4.32
C GLU A 5 2.14 39.94 4.87
N ILE A 6 1.20 39.51 4.02
CA ILE A 6 0.20 38.49 4.39
C ILE A 6 0.91 37.18 4.68
N TRP A 7 1.80 36.74 3.79
CA TRP A 7 2.48 35.47 3.92
C TRP A 7 3.46 35.43 5.10
N GLU A 8 4.18 36.49 5.35
CA GLU A 8 5.05 36.60 6.53
C GLU A 8 4.26 36.40 7.83
N LYS A 9 3.05 36.97 7.95
CA LYS A 9 2.19 36.74 9.10
C LYS A 9 1.64 35.31 9.18
N VAL A 10 1.29 34.72 8.03
CA VAL A 10 0.86 33.31 7.98
C VAL A 10 1.99 32.39 8.44
N LEU A 11 3.22 32.64 8.02
CA LEU A 11 4.40 31.90 8.45
C LEU A 11 4.67 32.04 9.94
N GLU A 12 4.52 33.24 10.49
CA GLU A 12 4.69 33.51 11.94
C GLU A 12 3.69 32.70 12.78
N ILE A 13 2.41 32.73 12.42
CA ILE A 13 1.37 31.96 13.10
C ILE A 13 1.55 30.44 12.89
N ALA A 14 1.94 30.04 11.69
CA ALA A 14 2.19 28.63 11.37
C ALA A 14 3.38 28.06 12.17
N GLN A 15 4.40 28.87 12.44
CA GLN A 15 5.54 28.46 13.27
C GLN A 15 5.13 28.14 14.72
N GLU A 16 4.08 28.79 15.24
CA GLU A 16 3.55 28.47 16.57
C GLU A 16 2.62 27.26 16.59
N LYS A 17 1.86 27.04 15.50
CA LYS A 17 0.86 25.97 15.40
C LYS A 17 1.42 24.65 14.90
N LEU A 18 2.56 24.63 14.20
CA LEU A 18 3.19 23.46 13.60
C LEU A 18 4.43 23.02 14.39
N SER A 19 4.83 21.75 14.22
CA SER A 19 6.11 21.31 14.77
C SER A 19 7.28 22.04 14.12
N ALA A 20 8.34 22.32 14.88
CA ALA A 20 9.52 23.00 14.38
C ALA A 20 10.14 22.30 13.15
N VAL A 21 10.06 20.98 13.09
CA VAL A 21 10.53 20.16 11.97
C VAL A 21 9.64 20.36 10.75
N SER A 22 8.31 20.27 10.90
CA SER A 22 7.37 20.44 9.79
C SER A 22 7.43 21.84 9.19
N TYR A 23 7.49 22.86 10.05
CA TYR A 23 7.62 24.25 9.61
C TYR A 23 8.92 24.47 8.81
N SER A 24 10.07 24.06 9.36
CA SER A 24 11.37 24.28 8.71
C SER A 24 11.56 23.49 7.42
N THR A 25 10.94 22.30 7.31
CA THR A 25 11.11 21.42 6.17
C THR A 25 10.17 21.76 5.01
N PHE A 26 8.93 22.14 5.29
CA PHE A 26 7.91 22.22 4.25
C PHE A 26 7.41 23.63 3.97
N LEU A 27 7.32 24.51 5.00
CA LEU A 27 6.63 25.78 4.88
C LEU A 27 7.54 27.00 4.81
N LYS A 28 8.71 26.95 5.47
CA LYS A 28 9.62 28.10 5.62
C LYS A 28 10.03 28.74 4.29
N ASP A 29 10.25 27.92 3.26
CA ASP A 29 10.77 28.35 1.95
C ASP A 29 9.65 28.49 0.90
N THR A 30 8.41 28.79 1.35
CA THR A 30 7.26 29.03 0.48
C THR A 30 6.95 30.53 0.39
N GLU A 31 6.39 30.96 -0.75
CA GLU A 31 6.03 32.37 -1.01
C GLU A 31 4.60 32.45 -1.56
N LEU A 32 3.81 33.41 -1.08
CA LEU A 32 2.50 33.73 -1.66
C LEU A 32 2.67 34.50 -2.95
N TYR A 33 2.24 33.91 -4.05
CA TYR A 33 2.31 34.53 -5.36
C TYR A 33 1.16 35.52 -5.60
N THR A 34 -0.09 35.06 -5.32
CA THR A 34 -1.29 35.93 -5.46
C THR A 34 -2.46 35.33 -4.70
N ILE A 35 -3.46 36.20 -4.40
CA ILE A 35 -4.78 35.78 -3.93
C ILE A 35 -5.80 36.25 -4.96
N LYS A 36 -6.47 35.29 -5.63
CA LYS A 36 -7.44 35.59 -6.69
C LYS A 36 -8.59 34.59 -6.61
N ASP A 37 -9.82 35.06 -6.81
CA ASP A 37 -11.04 34.22 -6.89
C ASP A 37 -11.28 33.28 -5.68
N GLY A 38 -10.79 33.67 -4.48
CA GLY A 38 -10.91 32.88 -3.27
C GLY A 38 -9.82 31.80 -3.10
N GLU A 39 -8.80 31.82 -3.95
CA GLU A 39 -7.62 30.94 -3.87
C GLU A 39 -6.35 31.75 -3.61
N ALA A 40 -5.49 31.22 -2.73
CA ALA A 40 -4.15 31.74 -2.48
C ALA A 40 -3.14 30.81 -3.16
N ILE A 41 -2.53 31.27 -4.23
CA ILE A 41 -1.48 30.52 -4.94
C ILE A 41 -0.16 30.71 -4.21
N VAL A 42 0.37 29.63 -3.69
CA VAL A 42 1.61 29.61 -2.90
C VAL A 42 2.67 28.82 -3.65
N LEU A 43 3.82 29.43 -3.86
CA LEU A 43 4.96 28.79 -4.53
C LEU A 43 5.79 27.97 -3.54
N SER A 44 6.09 26.76 -3.93
CA SER A 44 7.06 25.88 -3.26
C SER A 44 8.17 25.52 -4.24
N SER A 45 9.41 25.65 -3.80
CA SER A 45 10.58 25.31 -4.63
C SER A 45 10.75 23.80 -4.89
N ILE A 46 10.02 22.96 -4.14
CA ILE A 46 10.15 21.51 -4.19
C ILE A 46 8.78 20.87 -4.51
N PRO A 47 8.62 20.11 -5.62
CA PRO A 47 7.35 19.50 -6.02
C PRO A 47 6.74 18.59 -4.93
N PHE A 48 7.56 17.84 -4.23
CA PHE A 48 7.12 16.98 -3.12
C PHE A 48 6.48 17.82 -2.00
N ASN A 49 7.08 18.98 -1.66
CA ASN A 49 6.57 19.85 -0.60
C ASN A 49 5.22 20.45 -0.98
N ALA A 50 5.02 20.87 -2.23
CA ALA A 50 3.75 21.40 -2.72
C ALA A 50 2.62 20.37 -2.56
N ASN A 51 2.83 19.14 -3.02
CA ASN A 51 1.85 18.08 -2.89
C ASN A 51 1.57 17.70 -1.43
N TRP A 52 2.60 17.64 -0.60
CA TRP A 52 2.47 17.34 0.83
C TRP A 52 1.70 18.40 1.58
N LEU A 53 2.00 19.68 1.31
CA LEU A 53 1.31 20.83 1.90
C LEU A 53 -0.18 20.85 1.52
N ASN A 54 -0.51 20.59 0.26
CA ASN A 54 -1.89 20.49 -0.21
C ASN A 54 -2.67 19.35 0.48
N GLN A 55 -2.03 18.22 0.76
CA GLN A 55 -2.72 17.05 1.34
C GLN A 55 -2.84 17.10 2.87
N GLN A 56 -1.83 17.61 3.56
CA GLN A 56 -1.73 17.48 5.01
C GLN A 56 -1.97 18.78 5.78
N TYR A 57 -1.67 19.92 5.17
CA TYR A 57 -1.66 21.22 5.87
C TYR A 57 -2.62 22.25 5.25
N ALA A 58 -3.29 21.96 4.16
CA ALA A 58 -4.19 22.89 3.48
C ALA A 58 -5.26 23.46 4.44
N GLU A 59 -5.92 22.62 5.23
CA GLU A 59 -6.96 23.04 6.18
C GLU A 59 -6.40 23.94 7.28
N ILE A 60 -5.22 23.64 7.81
CA ILE A 60 -4.57 24.42 8.86
C ILE A 60 -4.16 25.78 8.31
N ILE A 61 -3.56 25.82 7.12
CA ILE A 61 -3.13 27.05 6.47
C ILE A 61 -4.33 27.90 6.04
N GLN A 62 -5.42 27.28 5.60
CA GLN A 62 -6.68 27.97 5.30
C GLN A 62 -7.24 28.69 6.53
N ALA A 63 -7.24 28.03 7.69
CA ALA A 63 -7.67 28.65 8.94
C ALA A 63 -6.77 29.82 9.35
N ILE A 64 -5.45 29.71 9.17
CA ILE A 64 -4.50 30.78 9.43
C ILE A 64 -4.69 31.95 8.44
N LEU A 65 -4.89 31.64 7.15
CA LEU A 65 -5.20 32.66 6.15
C LEU A 65 -6.47 33.42 6.50
N PHE A 66 -7.52 32.74 6.93
CA PHE A 66 -8.75 33.37 7.39
C PHE A 66 -8.53 34.34 8.54
N ASP A 67 -7.71 33.95 9.53
CA ASP A 67 -7.35 34.82 10.68
C ASP A 67 -6.57 36.07 10.24
N VAL A 68 -5.77 36.00 9.14
CA VAL A 68 -4.94 37.10 8.66
C VAL A 68 -5.67 38.03 7.68
N VAL A 69 -6.47 37.45 6.76
CA VAL A 69 -7.11 38.21 5.64
C VAL A 69 -8.55 38.60 5.96
N GLY A 70 -9.23 37.87 6.87
CA GLY A 70 -10.60 38.15 7.30
C GLY A 70 -11.69 37.61 6.36
N TYR A 71 -11.35 36.84 5.35
CA TYR A 71 -12.31 36.13 4.48
C TYR A 71 -11.76 34.77 4.07
N GLU A 72 -12.64 33.89 3.58
CA GLU A 72 -12.26 32.50 3.26
C GLU A 72 -11.42 32.43 2.00
N VAL A 73 -10.21 31.89 2.12
CA VAL A 73 -9.25 31.71 1.03
C VAL A 73 -8.65 30.31 1.12
N LYS A 74 -8.71 29.56 0.04
CA LYS A 74 -8.12 28.23 -0.02
C LYS A 74 -6.66 28.28 -0.47
N PRO A 75 -5.70 27.77 0.29
CA PRO A 75 -4.31 27.71 -0.15
C PRO A 75 -4.15 26.63 -1.22
N HIS A 76 -3.44 26.97 -2.28
CA HIS A 76 -3.04 26.04 -3.34
C HIS A 76 -1.54 26.14 -3.55
N PHE A 77 -0.80 25.11 -3.14
CA PHE A 77 0.65 25.06 -3.27
C PHE A 77 1.02 24.47 -4.62
N ILE A 78 1.80 25.22 -5.40
CA ILE A 78 2.26 24.84 -6.73
C ILE A 78 3.77 25.06 -6.87
N THR A 79 4.36 24.44 -7.88
CA THR A 79 5.76 24.65 -8.23
C THR A 79 5.93 25.82 -9.19
N THR A 80 7.18 26.29 -9.33
CA THR A 80 7.52 27.34 -10.30
C THR A 80 7.27 26.91 -11.75
N GLU A 81 7.33 25.61 -12.05
CA GLU A 81 7.04 25.04 -13.37
C GLU A 81 5.53 25.03 -13.65
N GLU A 82 4.72 24.71 -12.65
CA GLU A 82 3.25 24.73 -12.74
C GLU A 82 2.73 26.16 -12.86
N LEU A 83 3.41 27.15 -12.27
CA LEU A 83 3.09 28.59 -12.42
C LEU A 83 3.19 29.04 -13.88
N ALA A 84 4.17 28.56 -14.65
CA ALA A 84 4.31 28.89 -16.07
C ALA A 84 3.10 28.41 -16.91
N ASN A 85 2.49 27.29 -16.52
CA ASN A 85 1.26 26.78 -17.14
C ASN A 85 0.02 27.54 -16.68
N TYR A 86 0.01 28.04 -15.44
CA TYR A 86 -1.07 28.86 -14.88
C TYR A 86 -1.18 30.22 -15.60
N SER A 87 -0.03 30.83 -15.94
CA SER A 87 0.05 32.14 -16.65
C SER A 87 -0.34 32.03 -18.12
N ASN A 88 -0.23 30.90 -18.77
CA ASN A 88 -0.57 30.69 -20.18
C ASN A 88 -2.09 30.45 -20.42
N ASN A 89 -2.89 30.24 -19.38
CA ASN A 89 -4.34 30.08 -19.50
C ASN A 89 -5.14 31.40 -19.43
N GLU A 90 -4.51 32.55 -19.27
CA GLU A 90 -5.20 33.86 -19.19
C GLU A 90 -5.57 34.49 -20.56
N THR A 91 -5.32 33.82 -21.71
CA THR A 91 -5.64 34.35 -23.04
C THR A 91 -6.69 33.52 -23.81
N ALA A 92 -7.77 33.13 -23.20
CA ALA A 92 -8.94 32.65 -23.93
C ALA A 92 -10.21 33.26 -23.31
N THR A 93 -10.76 34.29 -24.00
CA THR A 93 -12.00 34.98 -23.69
C THR A 93 -13.24 34.05 -23.67
N PRO A 94 -14.22 34.32 -22.81
CA PRO A 94 -15.34 33.41 -22.56
C PRO A 94 -16.45 33.53 -23.61
N LYS A 95 -17.02 32.44 -24.02
CA LYS A 95 -18.38 32.38 -24.60
C LYS A 95 -19.37 31.98 -23.55
N GLU A 96 -20.24 32.95 -23.24
CA GLU A 96 -21.47 32.69 -22.49
C GLU A 96 -22.33 31.62 -23.12
N THR A 97 -22.89 30.73 -22.29
CA THR A 97 -24.30 30.33 -22.43
C THR A 97 -24.83 29.74 -21.11
N THR A 98 -25.76 30.48 -20.53
CA THR A 98 -26.97 30.09 -19.78
C THR A 98 -26.92 28.95 -18.76
N LYS A 99 -27.16 29.35 -17.50
CA LYS A 99 -27.73 28.53 -16.41
C LYS A 99 -29.14 28.03 -16.77
N PRO A 100 -29.60 26.90 -16.19
CA PRO A 100 -30.23 27.02 -14.88
C PRO A 100 -29.87 25.89 -13.86
N SER A 101 -29.79 26.35 -12.66
CA SER A 101 -30.12 25.75 -11.34
C SER A 101 -30.56 24.30 -11.29
N THR A 102 -29.89 23.48 -10.51
CA THR A 102 -30.43 22.87 -9.27
C THR A 102 -29.35 22.01 -8.60
N GLU A 103 -29.29 22.17 -7.31
CA GLU A 103 -28.50 21.40 -6.37
C GLU A 103 -28.57 19.91 -6.59
N THR A 104 -27.42 19.25 -6.58
CA THR A 104 -27.24 17.95 -5.90
C THR A 104 -25.74 17.72 -5.80
N THR A 105 -25.25 17.57 -4.59
CA THR A 105 -23.93 17.05 -4.25
C THR A 105 -23.84 15.63 -4.78
N GLU A 106 -23.38 15.47 -6.01
CA GLU A 106 -22.96 14.18 -6.54
C GLU A 106 -21.43 14.10 -6.43
N ASP A 107 -20.97 13.18 -5.58
CA ASP A 107 -19.64 12.57 -5.68
C ASP A 107 -19.47 12.04 -7.12
N ASN A 108 -19.00 12.88 -8.04
CA ASN A 108 -18.61 12.47 -9.38
C ASN A 108 -17.35 11.60 -9.26
N HIS A 109 -17.56 10.33 -8.97
CA HIS A 109 -16.54 9.31 -9.09
C HIS A 109 -16.16 9.16 -10.56
N VAL A 110 -15.02 9.71 -10.91
CA VAL A 110 -14.44 9.70 -12.24
C VAL A 110 -14.26 8.24 -12.69
N LEU A 111 -15.01 7.82 -13.71
CA LEU A 111 -14.86 6.52 -14.39
C LEU A 111 -13.76 6.56 -15.46
N GLY A 112 -12.93 7.61 -15.47
CA GLY A 112 -11.92 7.89 -16.47
C GLY A 112 -10.49 7.55 -16.05
N ARG A 113 -9.54 8.02 -16.85
CA ARG A 113 -8.09 7.80 -16.66
C ARG A 113 -7.52 8.37 -15.37
N GLU A 114 -8.19 9.32 -14.74
CA GLU A 114 -7.74 9.99 -13.52
C GLU A 114 -7.61 9.04 -12.30
N GLN A 115 -8.29 7.89 -12.32
CA GLN A 115 -8.14 6.88 -11.28
C GLN A 115 -6.83 6.08 -11.37
N PHE A 116 -6.09 6.17 -12.49
CA PHE A 116 -4.87 5.42 -12.73
C PHE A 116 -3.63 6.30 -12.59
N ASN A 117 -2.56 5.74 -12.06
CA ASN A 117 -1.27 6.39 -12.10
C ASN A 117 -0.74 6.41 -13.54
N ALA A 118 -0.49 7.61 -14.08
CA ALA A 118 -0.04 7.79 -15.46
C ALA A 118 1.29 7.07 -15.80
N HIS A 119 2.13 6.83 -14.78
CA HIS A 119 3.41 6.14 -14.96
C HIS A 119 3.28 4.61 -14.97
N ASN A 120 2.14 4.04 -14.56
CA ASN A 120 1.96 2.59 -14.47
C ASN A 120 1.34 2.04 -15.77
N THR A 121 2.14 1.93 -16.82
CA THR A 121 1.76 1.39 -18.11
C THR A 121 2.51 0.09 -18.41
N PHE A 122 2.13 -0.66 -19.46
CA PHE A 122 2.90 -1.83 -19.90
C PHE A 122 4.29 -1.44 -20.40
N ASP A 123 4.44 -0.25 -21.01
CA ASP A 123 5.73 0.23 -21.52
C ASP A 123 6.71 0.57 -20.41
N THR A 124 6.21 1.04 -19.26
CA THR A 124 7.04 1.35 -18.10
C THR A 124 7.31 0.14 -17.20
N PHE A 125 6.59 -0.96 -17.40
CA PHE A 125 6.80 -2.18 -16.62
C PHE A 125 8.05 -2.93 -17.10
N VAL A 126 9.02 -3.18 -16.20
CA VAL A 126 10.23 -3.94 -16.53
C VAL A 126 9.97 -5.43 -16.42
N ILE A 127 10.16 -6.14 -17.54
CA ILE A 127 9.93 -7.57 -17.64
C ILE A 127 11.20 -8.35 -17.25
N GLY A 128 11.04 -9.32 -16.37
CA GLY A 128 12.08 -10.27 -15.96
C GLY A 128 11.51 -11.69 -15.80
N PRO A 129 12.34 -12.67 -15.43
CA PRO A 129 11.90 -14.06 -15.29
C PRO A 129 10.73 -14.24 -14.31
N GLY A 130 10.71 -13.44 -13.21
CA GLY A 130 9.72 -13.55 -12.14
C GLY A 130 8.36 -12.91 -12.43
N ASN A 131 8.21 -12.15 -13.52
CA ASN A 131 6.96 -11.43 -13.82
C ASN A 131 6.54 -11.52 -15.30
N ARG A 132 7.29 -12.24 -16.14
CA ARG A 132 7.02 -12.37 -17.59
C ARG A 132 5.65 -12.98 -17.86
N PHE A 133 5.28 -14.02 -17.13
CA PHE A 133 3.99 -14.68 -17.32
C PHE A 133 2.83 -13.82 -16.84
N PRO A 134 2.83 -13.22 -15.63
CA PRO A 134 1.85 -12.23 -15.21
C PRO A 134 1.70 -11.05 -16.17
N HIS A 135 2.81 -10.51 -16.70
CA HIS A 135 2.78 -9.44 -17.67
C HIS A 135 2.04 -9.88 -18.96
N ALA A 136 2.41 -11.03 -19.54
CA ALA A 136 1.79 -11.54 -20.76
C ALA A 136 0.28 -11.83 -20.55
N ALA A 137 -0.12 -12.40 -19.42
CA ALA A 137 -1.51 -12.63 -19.07
C ALA A 137 -2.30 -11.32 -18.91
N SER A 138 -1.69 -10.32 -18.29
CA SER A 138 -2.29 -8.98 -18.10
C SER A 138 -2.50 -8.27 -19.45
N LEU A 139 -1.50 -8.34 -20.34
CA LEU A 139 -1.61 -7.77 -21.68
C LEU A 139 -2.71 -8.46 -22.51
N ALA A 140 -2.76 -9.80 -22.49
CA ALA A 140 -3.81 -10.56 -23.19
C ALA A 140 -5.22 -10.21 -22.71
N VAL A 141 -5.39 -9.99 -21.38
CA VAL A 141 -6.67 -9.54 -20.81
C VAL A 141 -7.00 -8.11 -21.23
N ALA A 142 -6.00 -7.23 -21.30
CA ALA A 142 -6.19 -5.85 -21.72
C ALA A 142 -6.55 -5.71 -23.21
N GLU A 143 -5.98 -6.56 -24.07
CA GLU A 143 -6.26 -6.62 -25.51
C GLU A 143 -7.64 -7.23 -25.83
N ALA A 144 -8.05 -8.24 -25.04
CA ALA A 144 -9.31 -8.95 -25.25
C ALA A 144 -10.08 -9.19 -23.95
N PRO A 145 -10.67 -8.12 -23.34
CA PRO A 145 -11.39 -8.24 -22.09
C PRO A 145 -12.51 -9.28 -22.14
N ALA A 146 -12.64 -10.06 -21.08
CA ALA A 146 -13.58 -11.17 -20.89
C ALA A 146 -13.45 -12.36 -21.87
N LYS A 147 -12.53 -12.29 -22.83
CA LYS A 147 -12.32 -13.37 -23.83
C LYS A 147 -11.07 -14.20 -23.56
N ALA A 148 -10.00 -13.58 -23.05
CA ALA A 148 -8.75 -14.28 -22.78
C ALA A 148 -8.84 -15.09 -21.47
N TYR A 149 -8.83 -14.42 -20.34
CA TYR A 149 -8.86 -15.03 -19.01
C TYR A 149 -9.80 -14.24 -18.09
N ASN A 150 -10.83 -14.89 -17.53
CA ASN A 150 -11.80 -14.22 -16.65
C ASN A 150 -12.28 -15.15 -15.53
N PRO A 151 -11.96 -14.85 -14.25
CA PRO A 151 -11.12 -13.74 -13.80
C PRO A 151 -9.62 -13.94 -14.10
N LEU A 152 -8.87 -12.84 -14.08
CA LEU A 152 -7.41 -12.89 -13.93
C LEU A 152 -7.08 -12.61 -12.47
N PHE A 153 -6.39 -13.55 -11.81
CA PHE A 153 -5.97 -13.42 -10.42
C PHE A 153 -4.45 -13.30 -10.34
N ILE A 154 -3.96 -12.12 -9.93
CA ILE A 154 -2.53 -11.80 -9.84
C ILE A 154 -2.14 -11.82 -8.36
N TYR A 155 -1.22 -12.69 -7.97
CA TYR A 155 -0.75 -12.69 -6.60
C TYR A 155 0.77 -12.59 -6.49
N GLY A 156 1.26 -12.26 -5.29
CA GLY A 156 2.68 -12.14 -5.01
C GLY A 156 2.93 -11.18 -3.85
N GLY A 157 4.14 -11.18 -3.33
CA GLY A 157 4.55 -10.36 -2.20
C GLY A 157 4.24 -8.87 -2.36
N VAL A 158 4.36 -8.12 -1.26
CA VAL A 158 4.14 -6.67 -1.27
C VAL A 158 5.21 -5.98 -2.13
N GLY A 159 4.79 -4.97 -2.93
CA GLY A 159 5.71 -4.14 -3.71
C GLY A 159 6.36 -4.82 -4.92
N LEU A 160 5.76 -5.89 -5.48
CA LEU A 160 6.28 -6.61 -6.65
C LEU A 160 5.68 -6.12 -7.99
N GLY A 161 4.81 -5.11 -8.00
CA GLY A 161 4.25 -4.54 -9.24
C GLY A 161 2.84 -5.02 -9.60
N LYS A 162 2.08 -5.67 -8.69
CA LYS A 162 0.68 -6.08 -8.94
C LYS A 162 -0.19 -4.90 -9.34
N THR A 163 -0.19 -3.84 -8.54
CA THR A 163 -0.93 -2.61 -8.79
C THR A 163 -0.50 -1.95 -10.11
N HIS A 164 0.79 -1.98 -10.45
CA HIS A 164 1.29 -1.48 -11.73
C HIS A 164 0.62 -2.21 -12.91
N LEU A 165 0.59 -3.55 -12.90
CA LEU A 165 -0.07 -4.32 -13.96
C LEU A 165 -1.58 -4.03 -14.02
N MET A 166 -2.25 -3.84 -12.90
CA MET A 166 -3.67 -3.48 -12.89
C MET A 166 -3.91 -2.12 -13.53
N HIS A 167 -3.10 -1.11 -13.20
CA HIS A 167 -3.17 0.20 -13.85
C HIS A 167 -2.84 0.11 -15.34
N ALA A 168 -1.84 -0.68 -15.73
CA ALA A 168 -1.48 -0.90 -17.12
C ALA A 168 -2.65 -1.53 -17.93
N ILE A 169 -3.37 -2.49 -17.34
CA ILE A 169 -4.59 -3.04 -17.94
C ILE A 169 -5.63 -1.94 -18.14
N GLY A 170 -5.88 -1.12 -17.12
CA GLY A 170 -6.86 -0.04 -17.17
C GLY A 170 -6.53 1.00 -18.26
N HIS A 171 -5.27 1.44 -18.33
CA HIS A 171 -4.79 2.35 -19.38
C HIS A 171 -4.98 1.75 -20.78
N HIS A 172 -4.53 0.51 -20.98
CA HIS A 172 -4.60 -0.14 -22.29
C HIS A 172 -6.04 -0.35 -22.77
N VAL A 173 -6.95 -0.73 -21.86
CA VAL A 173 -8.38 -0.87 -22.21
C VAL A 173 -8.96 0.46 -22.63
N LEU A 174 -8.68 1.56 -21.91
CA LEU A 174 -9.18 2.89 -22.24
C LEU A 174 -8.50 3.52 -23.47
N ASP A 175 -7.28 3.10 -23.80
CA ASP A 175 -6.59 3.50 -25.04
C ASP A 175 -7.27 2.88 -26.25
N ASN A 176 -7.65 1.62 -26.14
CA ASN A 176 -8.31 0.87 -27.24
C ASN A 176 -9.81 1.17 -27.32
N ASN A 177 -10.46 1.45 -26.21
CA ASN A 177 -11.89 1.78 -26.13
C ASN A 177 -12.13 2.89 -25.08
N PRO A 178 -12.11 4.17 -25.49
CA PRO A 178 -12.29 5.31 -24.59
C PRO A 178 -13.66 5.35 -23.88
N ASP A 179 -14.68 4.69 -24.43
CA ASP A 179 -16.03 4.63 -23.86
C ASP A 179 -16.20 3.47 -22.86
N ALA A 180 -15.18 2.62 -22.70
CA ALA A 180 -15.23 1.50 -21.77
C ALA A 180 -15.35 2.00 -20.33
N LYS A 181 -16.28 1.40 -19.58
CA LYS A 181 -16.46 1.68 -18.16
C LYS A 181 -15.50 0.79 -17.35
N VAL A 182 -14.39 1.36 -16.93
CA VAL A 182 -13.37 0.67 -16.13
C VAL A 182 -13.38 1.21 -14.72
N ILE A 183 -13.48 0.35 -13.72
CA ILE A 183 -13.33 0.73 -12.30
C ILE A 183 -12.09 0.04 -11.73
N TYR A 184 -11.19 0.85 -11.15
CA TYR A 184 -10.14 0.42 -10.25
C TYR A 184 -10.50 0.79 -8.82
N THR A 185 -10.42 -0.16 -7.92
CA THR A 185 -10.68 0.06 -6.50
C THR A 185 -9.88 -0.91 -5.64
N SER A 186 -9.52 -0.50 -4.41
CA SER A 186 -9.05 -1.45 -3.42
C SER A 186 -10.24 -2.18 -2.77
N SER A 187 -10.03 -3.40 -2.31
CA SER A 187 -11.07 -4.13 -1.58
C SER A 187 -11.47 -3.45 -0.26
N GLU A 188 -10.59 -2.65 0.31
CA GLU A 188 -10.89 -1.82 1.47
C GLU A 188 -11.87 -0.69 1.10
N LYS A 189 -11.61 0.04 0.00
CA LYS A 189 -12.50 1.08 -0.51
C LYS A 189 -13.87 0.51 -0.88
N PHE A 190 -13.91 -0.62 -1.60
CA PHE A 190 -15.14 -1.35 -1.89
C PHE A 190 -15.93 -1.67 -0.61
N THR A 191 -15.26 -2.17 0.44
CA THR A 191 -15.89 -2.45 1.74
C THR A 191 -16.48 -1.19 2.37
N ASN A 192 -15.71 -0.10 2.39
CA ASN A 192 -16.13 1.16 3.03
C ASN A 192 -17.33 1.78 2.29
N GLU A 193 -17.32 1.76 0.96
CA GLU A 193 -18.44 2.22 0.13
C GLU A 193 -19.68 1.34 0.32
N PHE A 194 -19.51 0.01 0.43
CA PHE A 194 -20.61 -0.90 0.73
C PHE A 194 -21.23 -0.62 2.10
N ILE A 195 -20.41 -0.44 3.15
CA ILE A 195 -20.89 -0.11 4.49
C ILE A 195 -21.63 1.24 4.48
N LYS A 196 -21.09 2.24 3.78
CA LYS A 196 -21.72 3.56 3.61
C LYS A 196 -23.07 3.41 2.92
N SER A 197 -23.17 2.66 1.84
CA SER A 197 -24.40 2.46 1.09
C SER A 197 -25.53 1.80 1.91
N ILE A 198 -25.18 0.88 2.81
CA ILE A 198 -26.16 0.28 3.75
C ILE A 198 -26.65 1.33 4.73
N ARG A 199 -25.75 2.10 5.33
CA ARG A 199 -26.07 3.11 6.32
C ARG A 199 -26.96 4.23 5.75
N ASP A 200 -26.64 4.66 4.52
CA ASP A 200 -27.28 5.79 3.87
C ASP A 200 -28.50 5.33 3.00
N ASN A 201 -28.81 4.02 3.01
CA ASN A 201 -29.88 3.37 2.22
C ASN A 201 -29.73 3.55 0.69
N GLU A 202 -28.48 3.57 0.21
CA GLU A 202 -28.10 3.77 -1.20
C GLU A 202 -27.57 2.47 -1.84
N GLY A 203 -28.04 1.31 -1.38
CA GLY A 203 -27.56 0.01 -1.85
C GLY A 203 -27.79 -0.24 -3.35
N GLU A 204 -28.83 0.36 -3.95
CA GLU A 204 -29.09 0.26 -5.39
C GLU A 204 -28.06 1.04 -6.20
N ALA A 205 -27.72 2.27 -5.81
CA ALA A 205 -26.70 3.08 -6.46
C ALA A 205 -25.29 2.41 -6.38
N PHE A 206 -24.97 1.79 -5.23
CA PHE A 206 -23.75 1.00 -5.09
C PHE A 206 -23.70 -0.17 -6.08
N ARG A 207 -24.78 -0.93 -6.21
CA ARG A 207 -24.87 -2.06 -7.15
C ARG A 207 -24.80 -1.58 -8.60
N GLU A 208 -25.52 -0.54 -8.95
CA GLU A 208 -25.48 0.06 -10.29
C GLU A 208 -24.05 0.47 -10.65
N ARG A 209 -23.35 1.12 -9.75
CA ARG A 209 -21.96 1.53 -9.94
C ARG A 209 -21.04 0.35 -10.23
N TYR A 210 -21.08 -0.71 -9.42
CA TYR A 210 -20.11 -1.81 -9.51
C TYR A 210 -20.53 -2.93 -10.48
N ARG A 211 -21.79 -2.99 -10.91
CA ARG A 211 -22.30 -4.04 -11.81
C ARG A 211 -22.54 -3.56 -13.23
N ASN A 212 -22.61 -2.24 -13.47
CA ASN A 212 -22.81 -1.68 -14.82
C ASN A 212 -21.49 -1.14 -15.42
N ILE A 213 -20.47 -2.00 -15.44
CA ILE A 213 -19.12 -1.69 -15.91
C ILE A 213 -18.62 -2.76 -16.87
N ASP A 214 -17.56 -2.46 -17.63
CA ASP A 214 -16.96 -3.40 -18.58
C ASP A 214 -15.77 -4.13 -17.98
N VAL A 215 -15.00 -3.46 -17.10
CA VAL A 215 -13.82 -4.02 -16.44
C VAL A 215 -13.80 -3.62 -14.96
N LEU A 216 -13.70 -4.61 -14.08
CA LEU A 216 -13.46 -4.43 -12.64
C LEU A 216 -12.02 -4.81 -12.33
N LEU A 217 -11.25 -3.86 -11.80
CA LEU A 217 -9.92 -4.06 -11.28
C LEU A 217 -9.98 -3.88 -9.75
N ILE A 218 -9.88 -4.97 -8.98
CA ILE A 218 -9.95 -4.91 -7.53
C ILE A 218 -8.62 -5.32 -6.90
N ASP A 219 -8.01 -4.38 -6.20
CA ASP A 219 -6.69 -4.54 -5.60
C ASP A 219 -6.78 -5.03 -4.15
N ASP A 220 -5.80 -5.84 -3.76
CA ASP A 220 -5.60 -6.34 -2.39
C ASP A 220 -6.83 -7.03 -1.80
N ILE A 221 -7.37 -8.04 -2.52
CA ILE A 221 -8.60 -8.74 -2.14
C ILE A 221 -8.53 -9.42 -0.77
N GLN A 222 -7.34 -9.68 -0.22
CA GLN A 222 -7.17 -10.27 1.10
C GLN A 222 -7.80 -9.43 2.23
N PHE A 223 -8.04 -8.14 2.05
CA PHE A 223 -8.67 -7.30 3.06
C PHE A 223 -10.18 -7.52 3.26
N ILE A 224 -10.83 -8.36 2.41
CA ILE A 224 -12.21 -8.80 2.67
C ILE A 224 -12.28 -10.00 3.64
N GLN A 225 -11.14 -10.57 4.04
CA GLN A 225 -11.10 -11.64 5.04
C GLN A 225 -11.85 -11.21 6.31
N ASN A 226 -12.57 -12.13 6.95
CA ASN A 226 -13.40 -11.87 8.13
C ASN A 226 -14.61 -10.92 7.93
N LYS A 227 -14.90 -10.45 6.72
CA LYS A 227 -15.99 -9.51 6.44
C LYS A 227 -17.11 -10.20 5.67
N VAL A 228 -17.88 -11.06 6.34
CA VAL A 228 -18.89 -11.94 5.72
C VAL A 228 -19.85 -11.18 4.79
N GLN A 229 -20.42 -10.05 5.23
CA GLN A 229 -21.37 -9.27 4.41
C GLN A 229 -20.70 -8.68 3.17
N THR A 230 -19.45 -8.22 3.28
CA THR A 230 -18.69 -7.73 2.12
C THR A 230 -18.37 -8.85 1.14
N GLN A 231 -18.00 -10.04 1.65
CA GLN A 231 -17.76 -11.21 0.80
C GLN A 231 -19.04 -11.62 0.07
N GLU A 232 -20.19 -11.55 0.72
CA GLU A 232 -21.47 -11.85 0.12
C GLU A 232 -21.84 -10.86 -1.01
N GLU A 233 -21.73 -9.55 -0.78
CA GLU A 233 -21.99 -8.53 -1.80
C GLU A 233 -21.00 -8.62 -2.97
N PHE A 234 -19.70 -8.90 -2.65
CA PHE A 234 -18.69 -9.10 -3.68
C PHE A 234 -18.99 -10.35 -4.53
N PHE A 235 -19.47 -11.44 -3.91
CA PHE A 235 -19.86 -12.64 -4.63
C PHE A 235 -20.98 -12.37 -5.64
N TYR A 236 -22.00 -11.59 -5.26
CA TYR A 236 -23.09 -11.22 -6.19
C TYR A 236 -22.58 -10.29 -7.30
N THR A 237 -21.74 -9.32 -6.97
CA THR A 237 -21.12 -8.43 -7.96
C THR A 237 -20.25 -9.21 -8.96
N PHE A 238 -19.43 -10.14 -8.47
CA PHE A 238 -18.63 -11.02 -9.29
C PHE A 238 -19.49 -11.84 -10.27
N ASN A 239 -20.54 -12.49 -9.77
CA ASN A 239 -21.40 -13.33 -10.61
C ASN A 239 -22.12 -12.50 -11.69
N GLU A 240 -22.63 -11.34 -11.35
CA GLU A 240 -23.31 -10.43 -12.29
C GLU A 240 -22.35 -10.02 -13.42
N LEU A 241 -21.16 -9.56 -13.08
CA LEU A 241 -20.14 -9.18 -14.06
C LEU A 241 -19.71 -10.36 -14.94
N HIS A 242 -19.44 -11.50 -14.33
CA HIS A 242 -18.98 -12.68 -15.06
C HIS A 242 -20.06 -13.22 -16.02
N GLN A 243 -21.33 -13.26 -15.60
CA GLN A 243 -22.48 -13.70 -16.44
C GLN A 243 -22.71 -12.76 -17.62
N ASN A 244 -22.46 -11.45 -17.43
CA ASN A 244 -22.59 -10.44 -18.48
C ASN A 244 -21.31 -10.30 -19.32
N ASN A 245 -20.37 -11.25 -19.24
CA ASN A 245 -19.09 -11.24 -19.97
C ASN A 245 -18.30 -9.94 -19.76
N LYS A 246 -18.23 -9.46 -18.51
CA LYS A 246 -17.41 -8.33 -18.08
C LYS A 246 -16.12 -8.85 -17.47
N GLN A 247 -15.02 -8.15 -17.72
CA GLN A 247 -13.70 -8.56 -17.23
C GLN A 247 -13.55 -8.28 -15.74
N ILE A 248 -13.00 -9.26 -15.03
CA ILE A 248 -12.63 -9.12 -13.62
C ILE A 248 -11.13 -9.41 -13.48
N VAL A 249 -10.39 -8.49 -12.83
CA VAL A 249 -9.00 -8.66 -12.46
C VAL A 249 -8.87 -8.46 -10.97
N ILE A 250 -8.20 -9.37 -10.31
CA ILE A 250 -8.07 -9.41 -8.85
C ILE A 250 -6.61 -9.47 -8.49
N SER A 251 -6.17 -8.65 -7.54
CA SER A 251 -4.84 -8.79 -6.94
C SER A 251 -4.90 -9.28 -5.50
N SER A 252 -3.82 -9.95 -5.05
CA SER A 252 -3.66 -10.42 -3.67
C SER A 252 -2.19 -10.51 -3.27
N ASP A 253 -1.91 -10.50 -1.97
CA ASP A 253 -0.58 -10.81 -1.45
C ASP A 253 -0.27 -12.32 -1.43
N ARG A 254 -1.30 -13.17 -1.58
CA ARG A 254 -1.24 -14.63 -1.51
C ARG A 254 -2.26 -15.30 -2.43
N PRO A 255 -2.09 -16.60 -2.78
CA PRO A 255 -3.05 -17.32 -3.62
C PRO A 255 -4.41 -17.50 -2.90
N PRO A 256 -5.53 -17.72 -3.65
CA PRO A 256 -6.88 -17.85 -3.06
C PRO A 256 -6.99 -18.87 -1.93
N LYS A 257 -6.25 -19.98 -2.00
CA LYS A 257 -6.25 -21.04 -0.99
C LYS A 257 -5.68 -20.61 0.37
N GLU A 258 -4.83 -19.59 0.37
CA GLU A 258 -4.15 -19.10 1.56
C GLU A 258 -4.83 -17.87 2.18
N ILE A 259 -5.86 -17.33 1.54
CA ILE A 259 -6.66 -16.24 2.12
C ILE A 259 -7.50 -16.83 3.26
N ALA A 260 -7.15 -16.44 4.49
CA ALA A 260 -7.84 -16.93 5.67
C ALA A 260 -9.31 -16.52 5.69
N GLN A 261 -10.21 -17.42 6.09
CA GLN A 261 -11.65 -17.19 6.24
C GLN A 261 -12.32 -16.58 4.98
N LEU A 262 -11.78 -16.90 3.80
CA LEU A 262 -12.46 -16.66 2.54
C LEU A 262 -13.52 -17.74 2.33
N GLU A 263 -14.76 -17.35 2.01
CA GLU A 263 -15.84 -18.28 1.71
C GLU A 263 -15.50 -19.18 0.53
N ASP A 264 -15.79 -20.48 0.63
CA ASP A 264 -15.46 -21.48 -0.40
C ASP A 264 -16.05 -21.14 -1.76
N ARG A 265 -17.23 -20.51 -1.80
CA ARG A 265 -17.86 -20.06 -3.03
C ARG A 265 -17.07 -18.97 -3.74
N LEU A 266 -16.46 -18.01 -3.00
CA LEU A 266 -15.59 -16.99 -3.58
C LEU A 266 -14.24 -17.58 -4.00
N ARG A 267 -13.66 -18.45 -3.17
CA ARG A 267 -12.42 -19.18 -3.50
C ARG A 267 -12.56 -19.91 -4.82
N SER A 268 -13.64 -20.66 -5.00
CA SER A 268 -13.93 -21.38 -6.24
C SER A 268 -14.05 -20.43 -7.45
N ARG A 269 -14.63 -19.23 -7.26
CA ARG A 269 -14.72 -18.22 -8.32
C ARG A 269 -13.36 -17.64 -8.70
N PHE A 270 -12.50 -17.37 -7.73
CA PHE A 270 -11.14 -16.87 -7.98
C PHE A 270 -10.27 -17.92 -8.69
N GLU A 271 -10.48 -19.19 -8.41
CA GLU A 271 -9.78 -20.31 -9.03
C GLU A 271 -10.33 -20.70 -10.42
N TRP A 272 -11.46 -20.16 -10.82
CA TRP A 272 -12.09 -20.52 -12.11
C TRP A 272 -11.30 -20.00 -13.32
N GLY A 273 -10.68 -18.83 -13.21
CA GLY A 273 -9.91 -18.19 -14.26
C GLY A 273 -8.42 -18.56 -14.26
N LEU A 274 -7.60 -17.60 -14.65
CA LEU A 274 -6.15 -17.75 -14.64
C LEU A 274 -5.56 -17.14 -13.37
N ILE A 275 -4.78 -17.94 -12.64
CA ILE A 275 -4.01 -17.49 -11.48
C ILE A 275 -2.56 -17.37 -11.88
N VAL A 276 -1.95 -16.21 -11.64
CA VAL A 276 -0.55 -15.91 -11.96
C VAL A 276 0.18 -15.35 -10.75
N ASP A 277 1.45 -15.73 -10.58
CA ASP A 277 2.29 -15.28 -9.48
C ASP A 277 3.38 -14.32 -9.92
N ILE A 278 3.63 -13.29 -9.14
CA ILE A 278 4.78 -12.41 -9.29
C ILE A 278 5.78 -12.72 -8.19
N THR A 279 6.99 -13.15 -8.60
CA THR A 279 8.09 -13.44 -7.68
C THR A 279 9.08 -12.26 -7.61
N PRO A 280 9.89 -12.18 -6.54
CA PRO A 280 10.91 -11.15 -6.42
C PRO A 280 11.83 -11.09 -7.64
N PRO A 281 12.20 -9.88 -8.11
CA PRO A 281 13.06 -9.70 -9.28
C PRO A 281 14.49 -10.21 -9.02
N ASP A 282 15.11 -10.81 -10.02
CA ASP A 282 16.53 -11.10 -10.02
C ASP A 282 17.39 -9.82 -10.09
N TYR A 283 18.71 -9.97 -10.01
CA TYR A 283 19.62 -8.82 -10.00
C TYR A 283 19.52 -8.00 -11.28
N GLU A 284 19.47 -8.65 -12.43
CA GLU A 284 19.39 -8.01 -13.73
C GLU A 284 18.10 -7.20 -13.88
N THR A 285 16.99 -7.76 -13.44
CA THR A 285 15.70 -7.07 -13.44
C THR A 285 15.71 -5.88 -12.49
N ARG A 286 16.30 -6.01 -11.27
CA ARG A 286 16.44 -4.88 -10.34
C ARG A 286 17.27 -3.74 -10.93
N MET A 287 18.39 -4.06 -11.60
CA MET A 287 19.20 -3.07 -12.28
C MET A 287 18.43 -2.37 -13.40
N ALA A 288 17.68 -3.12 -14.20
CA ALA A 288 16.86 -2.56 -15.28
C ALA A 288 15.74 -1.65 -14.74
N ILE A 289 15.14 -2.00 -13.60
CA ILE A 289 14.14 -1.15 -12.92
C ILE A 289 14.75 0.17 -12.47
N LEU A 290 15.93 0.11 -11.80
CA LEU A 290 16.63 1.32 -11.36
C LEU A 290 17.05 2.21 -12.53
N GLN A 291 17.60 1.61 -13.60
CA GLN A 291 17.99 2.34 -14.82
C GLN A 291 16.79 3.03 -15.46
N LYS A 292 15.68 2.33 -15.62
CA LYS A 292 14.46 2.91 -16.18
C LYS A 292 13.94 4.07 -15.34
N LYS A 293 13.96 3.93 -14.02
CA LYS A 293 13.52 4.98 -13.10
C LYS A 293 14.38 6.25 -13.21
N ILE A 294 15.71 6.11 -13.30
CA ILE A 294 16.60 7.27 -13.47
C ILE A 294 16.45 7.94 -14.85
N GLU A 295 16.18 7.15 -15.89
CA GLU A 295 15.90 7.70 -17.23
C GLU A 295 14.61 8.51 -17.26
N GLU A 296 13.53 7.99 -16.66
CA GLU A 296 12.23 8.67 -16.55
C GLU A 296 12.33 9.98 -15.76
N GLU A 297 13.05 9.97 -14.64
CA GLU A 297 13.23 11.11 -13.75
C GLU A 297 14.42 11.99 -14.14
N LYS A 298 15.15 11.64 -15.22
CA LYS A 298 16.34 12.35 -15.73
C LYS A 298 17.40 12.61 -14.65
N LEU A 299 17.68 11.56 -13.85
CA LEU A 299 18.62 11.63 -12.75
C LEU A 299 20.03 11.24 -13.20
N ASP A 300 21.04 11.92 -12.67
CA ASP A 300 22.44 11.60 -12.90
C ASP A 300 23.00 10.82 -11.69
N ILE A 301 22.97 9.49 -11.79
CA ILE A 301 23.41 8.58 -10.73
C ILE A 301 24.48 7.63 -11.26
N PRO A 302 25.65 7.57 -10.62
CA PRO A 302 26.71 6.66 -11.06
C PRO A 302 26.31 5.19 -11.02
N PRO A 303 26.71 4.38 -12.03
CA PRO A 303 26.39 2.95 -12.08
C PRO A 303 26.80 2.16 -10.84
N GLU A 304 27.86 2.55 -10.17
CA GLU A 304 28.34 1.91 -8.95
C GLU A 304 27.36 2.07 -7.79
N ALA A 305 26.69 3.22 -7.68
CA ALA A 305 25.65 3.46 -6.70
C ALA A 305 24.41 2.60 -6.96
N LEU A 306 23.98 2.47 -8.23
CA LEU A 306 22.88 1.58 -8.63
C LEU A 306 23.20 0.12 -8.35
N ASN A 307 24.41 -0.31 -8.67
CA ASN A 307 24.90 -1.66 -8.36
C ASN A 307 24.84 -1.92 -6.85
N TYR A 308 25.24 -0.95 -6.02
CA TYR A 308 25.17 -1.07 -4.58
C TYR A 308 23.72 -1.25 -4.10
N ILE A 309 22.80 -0.41 -4.57
CA ILE A 309 21.36 -0.50 -4.23
C ILE A 309 20.80 -1.88 -4.64
N ALA A 310 21.02 -2.29 -5.89
CA ALA A 310 20.50 -3.54 -6.43
C ALA A 310 21.03 -4.79 -5.70
N ASN A 311 22.27 -4.75 -5.20
CA ASN A 311 22.85 -5.85 -4.42
C ASN A 311 22.30 -5.91 -2.98
N GLN A 312 22.07 -4.76 -2.36
CA GLN A 312 21.66 -4.70 -0.96
C GLN A 312 20.15 -4.93 -0.80
N ILE A 313 19.33 -4.44 -1.72
CA ILE A 313 17.86 -4.51 -1.65
C ILE A 313 17.36 -5.58 -2.62
N GLN A 314 16.97 -6.73 -2.05
CA GLN A 314 16.54 -7.92 -2.81
C GLN A 314 15.07 -8.29 -2.59
N SER A 315 14.39 -7.58 -1.68
CA SER A 315 13.05 -7.94 -1.18
C SER A 315 11.94 -7.62 -2.18
N ASN A 316 11.84 -6.36 -2.60
CA ASN A 316 10.75 -5.89 -3.46
C ASN A 316 11.11 -4.57 -4.16
N ILE A 317 10.31 -4.22 -5.18
CA ILE A 317 10.54 -3.04 -6.03
C ILE A 317 10.27 -1.75 -5.25
N ARG A 318 9.27 -1.73 -4.36
CA ARG A 318 8.95 -0.54 -3.55
C ARG A 318 10.12 -0.12 -2.63
N GLU A 319 10.79 -1.09 -2.02
CA GLU A 319 11.99 -0.81 -1.23
C GLU A 319 13.18 -0.35 -2.11
N LEU A 320 13.29 -0.90 -3.32
CA LEU A 320 14.30 -0.52 -4.29
C LEU A 320 14.14 0.95 -4.72
N GLU A 321 12.92 1.36 -5.08
CA GLU A 321 12.59 2.75 -5.42
C GLU A 321 12.71 3.69 -4.21
N GLY A 322 12.29 3.24 -3.03
CA GLY A 322 12.44 3.99 -1.78
C GLY A 322 13.90 4.26 -1.43
N ALA A 323 14.79 3.30 -1.69
CA ALA A 323 16.23 3.49 -1.51
C ALA A 323 16.82 4.52 -2.46
N LEU A 324 16.39 4.53 -3.73
CA LEU A 324 16.77 5.52 -4.72
C LEU A 324 16.33 6.92 -4.28
N THR A 325 15.07 7.07 -3.92
CA THR A 325 14.50 8.34 -3.42
C THR A 325 15.25 8.86 -2.19
N ARG A 326 15.56 7.97 -1.24
CA ARG A 326 16.34 8.31 -0.03
C ARG A 326 17.74 8.76 -0.37
N LEU A 327 18.43 8.10 -1.31
CA LEU A 327 19.76 8.49 -1.76
C LEU A 327 19.74 9.90 -2.36
N LEU A 328 18.76 10.20 -3.20
CA LEU A 328 18.61 11.52 -3.81
C LEU A 328 18.40 12.60 -2.75
N ALA A 329 17.45 12.38 -1.85
CA ALA A 329 17.16 13.31 -0.77
C ALA A 329 18.41 13.54 0.12
N TYR A 330 19.17 12.49 0.40
CA TYR A 330 20.39 12.57 1.22
C TYR A 330 21.50 13.33 0.53
N SER A 331 21.71 13.11 -0.78
CA SER A 331 22.67 13.85 -1.61
C SER A 331 22.33 15.34 -1.67
N GLN A 332 21.05 15.68 -1.90
CA GLN A 332 20.58 17.06 -1.94
C GLN A 332 20.74 17.78 -0.60
N LEU A 333 20.38 17.10 0.50
CA LEU A 333 20.46 17.67 1.85
C LEU A 333 21.91 18.01 2.24
N LEU A 334 22.87 17.16 1.87
CA LEU A 334 24.30 17.36 2.19
C LEU A 334 25.04 18.21 1.15
N GLY A 335 24.43 18.50 0.00
CA GLY A 335 25.10 19.18 -1.13
C GLY A 335 26.30 18.41 -1.67
N LYS A 336 26.29 17.07 -1.57
CA LYS A 336 27.39 16.20 -1.99
C LYS A 336 27.02 15.38 -3.23
N PRO A 337 28.00 15.12 -4.13
CA PRO A 337 27.78 14.25 -5.26
C PRO A 337 27.49 12.81 -4.79
N ILE A 338 26.69 12.09 -5.58
CA ILE A 338 26.38 10.70 -5.30
C ILE A 338 27.62 9.83 -5.55
N THR A 339 28.08 9.15 -4.51
CA THR A 339 29.18 8.17 -4.53
C THR A 339 28.73 6.88 -3.85
N THR A 340 29.51 5.81 -4.00
CA THR A 340 29.22 4.54 -3.32
C THR A 340 29.23 4.69 -1.80
N GLU A 341 30.14 5.52 -1.26
CA GLU A 341 30.25 5.80 0.18
C GLU A 341 29.00 6.55 0.68
N LEU A 342 28.57 7.60 -0.05
CA LEU A 342 27.36 8.34 0.28
C LEU A 342 26.12 7.42 0.22
N THR A 343 26.07 6.52 -0.79
CA THR A 343 24.99 5.54 -0.93
C THR A 343 24.95 4.58 0.25
N ALA A 344 26.10 4.07 0.68
CA ALA A 344 26.20 3.20 1.85
C ALA A 344 25.77 3.91 3.13
N GLU A 345 26.15 5.18 3.30
CA GLU A 345 25.73 6.01 4.44
C GLU A 345 24.23 6.25 4.45
N ALA A 346 23.66 6.69 3.31
CA ALA A 346 22.22 6.97 3.16
C ALA A 346 21.34 5.75 3.42
N LEU A 347 21.80 4.55 3.05
CA LEU A 347 21.05 3.30 3.17
C LEU A 347 21.38 2.48 4.42
N LYS A 348 22.30 2.95 5.27
CA LYS A 348 22.77 2.23 6.46
C LYS A 348 21.63 1.69 7.32
N ASP A 349 20.63 2.52 7.61
CA ASP A 349 19.50 2.13 8.46
C ASP A 349 18.56 1.12 7.79
N ILE A 350 18.41 1.20 6.46
CA ILE A 350 17.58 0.27 5.69
C ILE A 350 18.26 -1.11 5.61
N ILE A 351 19.57 -1.11 5.40
CA ILE A 351 20.38 -2.33 5.27
C ILE A 351 20.60 -2.99 6.63
N GLN A 352 20.82 -2.18 7.68
CA GLN A 352 21.04 -2.64 9.06
C GLN A 352 19.75 -2.79 9.85
N ALA A 353 18.61 -2.29 9.34
CA ALA A 353 17.34 -2.69 9.91
C ALA A 353 17.33 -4.23 9.93
N PRO A 354 17.17 -4.87 11.09
CA PRO A 354 17.09 -6.32 11.12
C PRO A 354 16.00 -6.68 10.11
N LYS A 355 16.37 -7.32 8.99
CA LYS A 355 15.39 -8.03 8.17
C LYS A 355 14.68 -8.85 9.21
N SER A 356 13.38 -8.61 9.44
CA SER A 356 12.63 -9.40 10.40
C SER A 356 12.84 -10.84 9.95
N LYS A 357 13.79 -11.51 10.56
CA LYS A 357 13.99 -12.95 10.33
C LYS A 357 12.61 -13.51 10.57
N LYS A 358 12.05 -14.19 9.59
CA LYS A 358 10.79 -14.89 9.83
C LYS A 358 11.02 -15.76 11.04
N ILE A 359 10.37 -15.40 12.12
CA ILE A 359 10.47 -16.14 13.38
C ILE A 359 10.13 -17.59 13.06
N THR A 360 11.04 -18.50 13.33
CA THR A 360 10.80 -19.93 13.15
C THR A 360 10.32 -20.54 14.45
N ILE A 361 9.59 -21.67 14.34
CA ILE A 361 9.17 -22.43 15.52
C ILE A 361 10.38 -22.88 16.33
N GLN A 362 11.50 -23.15 15.67
CA GLN A 362 12.75 -23.53 16.34
C GLN A 362 13.37 -22.39 17.16
N ASP A 363 13.28 -21.13 16.66
CA ASP A 363 13.72 -19.96 17.42
C ASP A 363 12.88 -19.79 18.69
N ILE A 364 11.55 -19.99 18.57
CA ILE A 364 10.63 -19.93 19.72
C ILE A 364 10.95 -21.04 20.72
N GLN A 365 11.13 -22.29 20.26
CA GLN A 365 11.52 -23.42 21.13
C GLN A 365 12.84 -23.17 21.85
N LYS A 366 13.81 -22.56 21.17
CA LYS A 366 15.12 -22.23 21.73
C LYS A 366 14.99 -21.23 22.87
N ILE A 367 14.30 -20.11 22.65
CA ILE A 367 14.15 -19.04 23.66
C ILE A 367 13.32 -19.51 24.85
N VAL A 368 12.16 -20.11 24.60
CA VAL A 368 11.32 -20.67 25.66
C VAL A 368 12.07 -21.78 26.42
N GLY A 369 12.85 -22.60 25.71
CA GLY A 369 13.68 -23.64 26.32
C GLY A 369 14.76 -23.05 27.21
N GLN A 370 15.44 -22.00 26.80
CA GLN A 370 16.43 -21.28 27.60
C GLN A 370 15.80 -20.69 28.87
N TYR A 371 14.66 -20.03 28.73
CA TYR A 371 13.98 -19.39 29.85
C TYR A 371 13.51 -20.39 30.92
N TYR A 372 12.89 -21.51 30.50
CA TYR A 372 12.37 -22.54 31.41
C TYR A 372 13.35 -23.68 31.69
N ASN A 373 14.58 -23.57 31.22
CA ASN A 373 15.61 -24.62 31.34
C ASN A 373 15.14 -26.00 30.81
N VAL A 374 14.51 -25.99 29.61
CA VAL A 374 14.01 -27.18 28.91
C VAL A 374 14.82 -27.37 27.63
N LYS A 375 15.29 -28.61 27.37
CA LYS A 375 16.01 -28.91 26.13
C LYS A 375 15.08 -28.91 24.93
N ILE A 376 15.58 -28.51 23.75
CA ILE A 376 14.79 -28.43 22.51
C ILE A 376 14.15 -29.79 22.19
N GLU A 377 14.88 -30.90 22.39
CA GLU A 377 14.38 -32.24 22.13
C GLU A 377 13.18 -32.61 23.03
N ASP A 378 13.07 -32.02 24.22
CA ASP A 378 11.97 -32.28 25.15
C ASP A 378 10.64 -31.67 24.68
N PHE A 379 10.68 -30.62 23.81
CA PHE A 379 9.46 -30.07 23.21
C PHE A 379 8.76 -31.06 22.29
N SER A 380 9.52 -31.90 21.59
CA SER A 380 8.98 -32.98 20.73
C SER A 380 8.75 -34.30 21.48
N ALA A 381 9.31 -34.46 22.70
CA ALA A 381 9.20 -35.69 23.46
C ALA A 381 7.78 -35.97 23.97
N LYS A 382 7.43 -37.24 24.15
CA LYS A 382 6.11 -37.68 24.70
C LYS A 382 5.96 -37.44 26.22
N LYS A 383 6.97 -36.82 26.87
CA LYS A 383 6.93 -36.54 28.31
C LYS A 383 5.81 -35.56 28.67
N ARG A 384 5.10 -35.85 29.79
CA ARG A 384 3.94 -35.06 30.27
C ARG A 384 4.16 -34.41 31.64
N THR A 385 5.40 -34.39 32.14
CA THR A 385 5.71 -33.70 33.40
C THR A 385 5.41 -32.20 33.27
N LYS A 386 4.85 -31.59 34.32
CA LYS A 386 4.43 -30.18 34.30
C LYS A 386 5.58 -29.25 33.91
N SER A 387 6.82 -29.54 34.33
CA SER A 387 8.04 -28.80 34.00
C SER A 387 8.40 -28.79 32.52
N ILE A 388 7.87 -29.69 31.70
CA ILE A 388 8.08 -29.78 30.25
C ILE A 388 6.79 -29.43 29.49
N ALA A 389 5.65 -29.87 30.03
CA ALA A 389 4.36 -29.67 29.35
C ALA A 389 3.93 -28.21 29.32
N TYR A 390 4.19 -27.46 30.39
CA TYR A 390 3.77 -26.06 30.48
C TYR A 390 4.62 -25.13 29.56
N PRO A 391 5.97 -25.20 29.59
CA PRO A 391 6.78 -24.48 28.60
C PRO A 391 6.45 -24.84 27.13
N ARG A 392 6.12 -26.11 26.87
CA ARG A 392 5.67 -26.55 25.53
C ARG A 392 4.37 -25.88 25.13
N GLN A 393 3.41 -25.73 26.05
CA GLN A 393 2.14 -25.02 25.78
C GLN A 393 2.38 -23.54 25.50
N ILE A 394 3.30 -22.88 26.23
CA ILE A 394 3.71 -21.50 25.96
C ILE A 394 4.37 -21.37 24.60
N ALA A 395 5.28 -22.28 24.25
CA ALA A 395 5.92 -22.28 22.94
C ALA A 395 4.92 -22.51 21.78
N MET A 396 3.92 -23.38 21.94
CA MET A 396 2.83 -23.56 20.97
C MET A 396 1.97 -22.30 20.84
N TYR A 397 1.65 -21.65 21.97
CA TYR A 397 0.91 -20.39 21.99
C TYR A 397 1.68 -19.32 21.22
N LEU A 398 2.96 -19.07 21.56
CA LEU A 398 3.81 -18.09 20.90
C LEU A 398 4.03 -18.42 19.40
N SER A 399 4.12 -19.71 19.05
CA SER A 399 4.21 -20.13 17.64
C SER A 399 2.94 -19.74 16.86
N ARG A 400 1.78 -19.83 17.48
CA ARG A 400 0.52 -19.41 16.85
C ARG A 400 0.39 -17.90 16.72
N GLU A 401 0.84 -17.14 17.73
CA GLU A 401 0.73 -15.66 17.75
C GLU A 401 1.80 -14.97 16.90
N LEU A 402 3.02 -15.53 16.82
CA LEU A 402 4.17 -14.88 16.21
C LEU A 402 4.53 -15.40 14.81
N THR A 403 3.82 -16.44 14.33
CA THR A 403 4.11 -17.04 13.02
C THR A 403 2.84 -17.29 12.22
N ASP A 404 2.97 -17.35 10.90
CA ASP A 404 1.86 -17.67 9.98
C ASP A 404 1.64 -19.18 9.78
N PHE A 405 2.30 -20.05 10.59
CA PHE A 405 2.17 -21.49 10.44
C PHE A 405 0.77 -21.98 10.82
N SER A 406 0.28 -22.96 10.04
CA SER A 406 -1.00 -23.62 10.34
C SER A 406 -0.91 -24.48 11.61
N LEU A 407 -2.03 -24.64 12.30
CA LEU A 407 -2.11 -25.48 13.52
C LEU A 407 -1.55 -26.91 13.31
N PRO A 408 -1.84 -27.62 12.19
CA PRO A 408 -1.22 -28.90 11.90
C PRO A 408 0.31 -28.81 11.79
N LYS A 409 0.84 -27.74 11.11
CA LYS A 409 2.28 -27.55 10.96
C LYS A 409 2.96 -27.28 12.31
N ILE A 410 2.35 -26.46 13.16
CA ILE A 410 2.82 -26.27 14.55
C ILE A 410 2.85 -27.60 15.28
N GLY A 411 1.75 -28.39 15.23
CA GLY A 411 1.70 -29.70 15.87
C GLY A 411 2.80 -30.67 15.41
N GLU A 412 3.12 -30.67 14.12
CA GLU A 412 4.19 -31.45 13.53
C GLU A 412 5.56 -31.13 14.15
N GLU A 413 5.92 -29.83 14.24
CA GLU A 413 7.19 -29.34 14.80
C GLU A 413 7.34 -29.60 16.32
N PHE A 414 6.22 -29.84 17.01
CA PHE A 414 6.21 -30.25 18.42
C PHE A 414 6.09 -31.79 18.62
N GLY A 415 6.59 -32.57 17.66
CA GLY A 415 6.68 -34.04 17.76
C GLY A 415 5.44 -34.78 17.26
N GLY A 416 4.82 -34.29 16.18
CA GLY A 416 3.69 -34.91 15.50
C GLY A 416 2.42 -34.90 16.35
N ARG A 417 2.18 -33.80 17.07
CA ARG A 417 0.97 -33.61 17.87
C ARG A 417 -0.19 -33.18 17.00
N ASP A 418 -1.38 -33.65 17.37
CA ASP A 418 -2.61 -33.23 16.71
C ASP A 418 -2.84 -31.70 16.88
N HIS A 419 -3.45 -31.09 15.86
CA HIS A 419 -3.80 -29.67 15.86
C HIS A 419 -4.70 -29.29 17.06
N THR A 420 -5.52 -30.19 17.54
CA THR A 420 -6.36 -29.99 18.75
C THR A 420 -5.50 -29.74 19.99
N THR A 421 -4.31 -30.39 20.08
CA THR A 421 -3.37 -30.16 21.19
C THR A 421 -2.84 -28.69 21.15
N VAL A 422 -2.62 -28.13 19.97
CA VAL A 422 -2.17 -26.74 19.79
C VAL A 422 -3.31 -25.79 20.17
N ILE A 423 -4.55 -26.08 19.77
CA ILE A 423 -5.73 -25.30 20.15
C ILE A 423 -5.88 -25.27 21.68
N HIS A 424 -5.87 -26.41 22.33
CA HIS A 424 -5.98 -26.49 23.79
C HIS A 424 -4.83 -25.76 24.51
N ALA A 425 -3.61 -25.83 23.98
CA ALA A 425 -2.49 -25.08 24.51
C ALA A 425 -2.74 -23.57 24.40
N HIS A 426 -3.20 -23.10 23.25
CA HIS A 426 -3.52 -21.71 23.00
C HIS A 426 -4.64 -21.21 23.90
N GLU A 427 -5.76 -21.92 24.01
CA GLU A 427 -6.89 -21.56 24.89
C GLU A 427 -6.47 -21.45 26.35
N LYS A 428 -5.68 -22.43 26.82
CA LYS A 428 -5.20 -22.47 28.19
C LYS A 428 -4.29 -21.28 28.50
N ILE A 429 -3.26 -21.04 27.70
CA ILE A 429 -2.32 -19.94 27.92
C ILE A 429 -3.05 -18.58 27.78
N SER A 430 -3.96 -18.43 26.81
CA SER A 430 -4.78 -17.22 26.67
C SER A 430 -5.66 -16.94 27.91
N LYS A 431 -6.11 -17.99 28.60
CA LYS A 431 -6.84 -17.87 29.88
C LYS A 431 -5.89 -17.47 31.00
N ASP A 432 -4.77 -18.18 31.15
CA ASP A 432 -3.76 -17.92 32.18
C ASP A 432 -3.25 -16.45 32.09
N LEU A 433 -3.05 -15.91 30.86
CA LEU A 433 -2.66 -14.52 30.62
C LEU A 433 -3.69 -13.46 31.07
N LYS A 434 -4.98 -13.83 31.10
CA LYS A 434 -6.04 -12.93 31.61
C LYS A 434 -6.16 -12.95 33.12
N GLU A 435 -5.82 -14.06 33.74
CA GLU A 435 -5.98 -14.28 35.17
C GLU A 435 -4.74 -13.89 35.99
N ASP A 436 -3.53 -13.95 35.39
CA ASP A 436 -2.26 -13.67 36.08
C ASP A 436 -1.46 -12.55 35.38
N PRO A 437 -1.43 -11.32 35.96
CA PRO A 437 -0.67 -10.20 35.41
C PRO A 437 0.85 -10.41 35.39
N ILE A 438 1.39 -11.22 36.34
CA ILE A 438 2.83 -11.52 36.39
C ILE A 438 3.20 -12.44 35.25
N PHE A 439 2.40 -13.48 35.02
CA PHE A 439 2.58 -14.38 33.89
C PHE A 439 2.43 -13.67 32.53
N LYS A 440 1.52 -12.70 32.44
CA LYS A 440 1.37 -11.84 31.27
C LYS A 440 2.67 -11.09 30.95
N GLN A 441 3.28 -10.46 31.96
CA GLN A 441 4.55 -9.73 31.79
C GLN A 441 5.70 -10.67 31.39
N GLU A 442 5.70 -11.90 31.89
CA GLU A 442 6.69 -12.93 31.57
C GLU A 442 6.59 -13.32 30.07
N VAL A 443 5.40 -13.58 29.56
CA VAL A 443 5.15 -13.93 28.16
C VAL A 443 5.45 -12.75 27.23
N GLU A 444 5.10 -11.52 27.63
CA GLU A 444 5.46 -10.31 26.86
C GLU A 444 6.98 -10.11 26.78
N ASN A 445 7.74 -10.46 27.79
CA ASN A 445 9.21 -10.41 27.75
C ASN A 445 9.77 -11.47 26.80
N LEU A 446 9.24 -12.70 26.86
CA LEU A 446 9.60 -13.75 25.90
C LEU A 446 9.28 -13.36 24.45
N GLU A 447 8.13 -12.74 24.21
CA GLU A 447 7.74 -12.25 22.90
C GLU A 447 8.73 -11.19 22.37
N LYS A 448 9.13 -10.24 23.21
CA LYS A 448 10.16 -9.24 22.88
C LYS A 448 11.50 -9.89 22.54
N GLU A 449 11.91 -10.89 23.30
CA GLU A 449 13.18 -11.59 23.07
C GLU A 449 13.14 -12.38 21.74
N ILE A 450 12.01 -13.04 21.46
CA ILE A 450 11.78 -13.76 20.19
C ILE A 450 11.80 -12.81 18.98
N ARG A 451 11.21 -11.64 19.11
CA ARG A 451 11.22 -10.62 18.02
C ARG A 451 12.57 -10.00 17.77
N ASN A 452 13.51 -10.10 18.71
CA ASN A 452 14.86 -9.55 18.60
C ASN A 452 15.90 -10.55 18.03
N VAL A 453 15.51 -11.77 17.68
CA VAL A 453 16.35 -12.80 17.05
C VAL A 453 16.25 -12.79 15.54
#